data_0212bf848cd22b9a380f6bef67594f18
#
_entry.id   0212bf848cd22b9a380f6bef67594f18
#
_cell.length_a   1.000
_cell.length_b   1.000
_cell.length_c   1.000
_cell.angle_alpha   90.00
_cell.angle_beta   90.00
_cell.angle_gamma   90.00
#
_symmetry.space_group_name_H-M   'P 1'
#
loop_
_entity.id
_entity.type
_entity.pdbx_description
1 polymer ?
#
loop_
_entity_poly.entity_id
_entity_poly.type
_entity_poly.pdbx_seq_one_letter_code
_entity_poly.pdbx_strand_id
1 'polypeptide(L)'
;MYKKNIFKYACISVLVSSSLHAVSLKESVEKVLANNPEVIAEKNNQEAFKKYIDERKANYYPRIDVDGRLEKSNSDKKYKTQPNASGQVNGSDQEDGYNVGIALNQMLYDGDLTPSQVREAKHNNIANQFRTNRNIDTVVYDTISAYTGLVQYDELLNLTKDMIKTNEDNLQIAKEKESISGEVLETYEVESKLNFVKEKYLEEKDLKSSRISTFKRYVGIDPVGNECRPKMDLSKIPNNLQDLIELGVMKNTEIQEQIERIKAQREKIAQADSKFLPNLSLELKALTDNDLSLNELGRENQVFGRVNLAWNLYNGGGDYAVSKQEELFLAEQKERLDAVTNKVVEALKVTYQRYLKNKDRIQVLKNYVVANENIVEVYKSEFESGTRTFVDILDAQTVLYEAKKSLINREFELYNNYYEILNSLSLLTETALDSKNDVCAENKALSNMVVEQRQTNMNTESSDLKALLGDEPVVESKVRVEAKPVATKVAKATPISGSFLDAPEAYYTINITTTYRLEEANAYVSSNSLESANSYVYPFGPEMKSAKVIYGIFKSVKEANEAIKIYLHL
;
A
#
# COMPACT_ATOMS: atom_id res chain seq x y z
N MET A 1 40.73 -20.38 -47.50
CA MET A 1 41.25 -19.01 -47.19
C MET A 1 40.25 -18.29 -46.33
N TYR A 2 40.40 -18.36 -45.03
CA TYR A 2 39.56 -17.64 -44.06
C TYR A 2 40.30 -16.37 -43.63
N LYS A 3 39.74 -15.20 -43.93
CA LYS A 3 40.24 -13.92 -43.40
C LYS A 3 39.68 -13.71 -42.01
N LYS A 4 40.56 -13.74 -41.01
CA LYS A 4 40.29 -13.28 -39.63
C LYS A 4 40.21 -11.76 -39.61
N ASN A 5 39.02 -11.21 -39.37
CA ASN A 5 38.87 -9.81 -38.98
C ASN A 5 38.97 -9.72 -37.44
N ILE A 6 40.13 -9.22 -36.99
CA ILE A 6 40.36 -8.87 -35.59
C ILE A 6 39.71 -7.50 -35.36
N PHE A 7 38.57 -7.50 -34.68
CA PHE A 7 37.94 -6.27 -34.17
C PHE A 7 38.71 -5.81 -32.92
N LYS A 8 39.46 -4.73 -33.06
CA LYS A 8 40.10 -4.03 -31.92
C LYS A 8 39.03 -3.37 -31.07
N TYR A 9 38.76 -3.92 -29.89
CA TYR A 9 38.04 -3.22 -28.84
C TYR A 9 38.93 -2.11 -28.26
N ALA A 10 38.69 -0.87 -28.69
CA ALA A 10 39.19 0.29 -27.98
C ALA A 10 38.33 0.47 -26.71
N CYS A 11 38.89 0.09 -25.57
CA CYS A 11 38.35 0.48 -24.27
C CYS A 11 38.49 2.01 -24.16
N ILE A 12 37.42 2.72 -24.47
CA ILE A 12 37.25 4.10 -24.03
C ILE A 12 36.85 4.02 -22.55
N SER A 13 37.83 4.11 -21.65
CA SER A 13 37.62 4.41 -20.25
C SER A 13 37.14 5.86 -20.16
N VAL A 14 35.84 6.05 -20.19
CA VAL A 14 35.23 7.30 -19.75
C VAL A 14 35.49 7.40 -18.25
N LEU A 15 36.50 8.14 -17.87
CA LEU A 15 36.67 8.69 -16.52
C LEU A 15 35.47 9.61 -16.29
N VAL A 16 34.37 9.04 -15.78
CA VAL A 16 33.34 9.82 -15.14
C VAL A 16 33.99 10.42 -13.90
N SER A 17 34.45 11.65 -14.03
CA SER A 17 34.72 12.51 -12.87
C SER A 17 33.40 12.64 -12.13
N SER A 18 33.19 11.78 -11.13
CA SER A 18 32.13 11.92 -10.15
C SER A 18 32.40 13.20 -9.37
N SER A 19 31.94 14.32 -9.91
CA SER A 19 31.70 15.51 -9.09
C SER A 19 30.78 15.04 -7.96
N LEU A 20 31.22 15.21 -6.72
CA LEU A 20 30.46 14.98 -5.49
C LEU A 20 29.27 15.97 -5.43
N HIS A 21 28.29 15.77 -6.29
CA HIS A 21 27.02 16.48 -6.22
C HIS A 21 26.08 15.68 -5.32
N ALA A 22 25.35 16.35 -4.47
CA ALA A 22 24.28 15.76 -3.70
C ALA A 22 23.36 14.95 -4.63
N VAL A 23 23.06 13.71 -4.28
CA VAL A 23 22.12 12.90 -5.04
C VAL A 23 20.74 13.48 -4.81
N SER A 24 20.10 14.02 -5.86
CA SER A 24 18.77 14.59 -5.75
C SER A 24 17.71 13.48 -5.60
N LEU A 25 16.51 13.85 -5.12
CA LEU A 25 15.38 12.93 -5.04
C LEU A 25 15.08 12.34 -6.43
N LYS A 26 15.06 13.16 -7.46
CA LYS A 26 14.83 12.74 -8.85
C LYS A 26 15.87 11.72 -9.31
N GLU A 27 17.16 12.01 -9.12
CA GLU A 27 18.24 11.08 -9.48
C GLU A 27 18.11 9.74 -8.72
N SER A 28 17.72 9.80 -7.44
CA SER A 28 17.46 8.59 -6.64
C SER A 28 16.35 7.74 -7.26
N VAL A 29 15.23 8.36 -7.65
CA VAL A 29 14.10 7.66 -8.28
C VAL A 29 14.49 7.13 -9.66
N GLU A 30 15.22 7.90 -10.49
CA GLU A 30 15.73 7.43 -11.80
C GLU A 30 16.60 6.17 -11.65
N LYS A 31 17.51 6.15 -10.66
CA LYS A 31 18.35 4.97 -10.38
C LYS A 31 17.52 3.75 -9.94
N VAL A 32 16.51 3.96 -9.11
CA VAL A 32 15.59 2.90 -8.69
C VAL A 32 14.84 2.32 -9.88
N LEU A 33 14.26 3.17 -10.73
CA LEU A 33 13.51 2.72 -11.91
C LEU A 33 14.39 1.99 -12.94
N ALA A 34 15.70 2.29 -12.97
CA ALA A 34 16.65 1.64 -13.87
C ALA A 34 17.22 0.34 -13.32
N ASN A 35 17.55 0.28 -12.04
CA ASN A 35 18.44 -0.74 -11.49
C ASN A 35 17.84 -1.56 -10.34
N ASN A 36 16.75 -1.13 -9.73
CA ASN A 36 16.19 -1.85 -8.58
C ASN A 36 15.62 -3.21 -9.01
N PRO A 37 16.04 -4.33 -8.36
CA PRO A 37 15.58 -5.67 -8.72
C PRO A 37 14.05 -5.86 -8.62
N GLU A 38 13.38 -5.23 -7.66
CA GLU A 38 11.92 -5.29 -7.49
C GLU A 38 11.22 -4.65 -8.70
N VAL A 39 11.71 -3.49 -9.17
CA VAL A 39 11.19 -2.81 -10.37
C VAL A 39 11.45 -3.63 -11.64
N ILE A 40 12.65 -4.21 -11.77
CA ILE A 40 12.99 -5.07 -12.91
C ILE A 40 12.11 -6.32 -12.94
N ALA A 41 11.85 -6.93 -11.78
CA ALA A 41 10.96 -8.08 -11.66
C ALA A 41 9.53 -7.75 -12.13
N GLU A 42 8.98 -6.60 -11.72
CA GLU A 42 7.66 -6.15 -12.17
C GLU A 42 7.62 -5.88 -13.69
N LYS A 43 8.67 -5.28 -14.26
CA LYS A 43 8.78 -5.08 -15.71
C LYS A 43 8.82 -6.42 -16.46
N ASN A 44 9.59 -7.38 -15.97
CA ASN A 44 9.66 -8.71 -16.57
C ASN A 44 8.32 -9.46 -16.46
N ASN A 45 7.61 -9.31 -15.34
CA ASN A 45 6.26 -9.84 -15.17
C ASN A 45 5.30 -9.25 -16.21
N GLN A 46 5.36 -7.94 -16.45
CA GLN A 46 4.54 -7.28 -17.48
C GLN A 46 4.86 -7.80 -18.89
N GLU A 47 6.13 -8.03 -19.23
CA GLU A 47 6.50 -8.62 -20.52
C GLU A 47 6.00 -10.06 -20.65
N ALA A 48 5.98 -10.84 -19.57
CA ALA A 48 5.40 -12.19 -19.56
C ALA A 48 3.90 -12.17 -19.89
N PHE A 49 3.13 -11.23 -19.33
CA PHE A 49 1.72 -11.08 -19.66
C PHE A 49 1.47 -10.67 -21.12
N LYS A 50 2.38 -9.92 -21.75
CA LYS A 50 2.33 -9.67 -23.19
C LYS A 50 2.51 -10.96 -24.00
N LYS A 51 3.43 -11.84 -23.58
CA LYS A 51 3.65 -13.14 -24.23
C LYS A 51 2.47 -14.08 -24.06
N TYR A 52 1.74 -13.98 -22.96
CA TYR A 52 0.49 -14.73 -22.78
C TYR A 52 -0.57 -14.41 -23.85
N ILE A 53 -0.62 -13.16 -24.32
CA ILE A 53 -1.48 -12.81 -25.46
C ILE A 53 -1.03 -13.54 -26.74
N ASP A 54 0.28 -13.62 -26.98
CA ASP A 54 0.83 -14.31 -28.16
C ASP A 54 0.55 -15.81 -28.09
N GLU A 55 0.63 -16.40 -26.88
CA GLU A 55 0.25 -17.81 -26.63
C GLU A 55 -1.21 -18.06 -27.00
N ARG A 56 -2.15 -17.19 -26.55
CA ARG A 56 -3.58 -17.35 -26.91
C ARG A 56 -3.85 -17.15 -28.39
N LYS A 57 -3.13 -16.25 -29.05
CA LYS A 57 -3.21 -16.07 -30.51
C LYS A 57 -2.69 -17.27 -31.30
N ALA A 58 -1.83 -18.10 -30.71
CA ALA A 58 -1.32 -19.30 -31.38
C ALA A 58 -2.44 -20.25 -31.79
N ASN A 59 -3.59 -20.24 -31.11
CA ASN A 59 -4.76 -21.04 -31.48
C ASN A 59 -5.41 -20.65 -32.82
N TYR A 60 -5.08 -19.46 -33.37
CA TYR A 60 -5.50 -19.08 -34.73
C TYR A 60 -4.66 -19.74 -35.84
N TYR A 61 -3.50 -20.31 -35.51
CA TYR A 61 -2.57 -20.87 -36.47
C TYR A 61 -2.65 -22.40 -36.47
N PRO A 62 -2.27 -23.05 -37.57
CA PRO A 62 -2.22 -24.49 -37.62
C PRO A 62 -1.18 -25.06 -36.67
N ARG A 63 -1.55 -26.15 -36.02
CA ARG A 63 -0.64 -26.98 -35.25
C ARG A 63 -0.14 -28.11 -36.15
N ILE A 64 1.15 -28.31 -36.23
CA ILE A 64 1.81 -29.38 -36.98
C ILE A 64 2.46 -30.32 -36.00
N ASP A 65 2.01 -31.57 -36.00
CA ASP A 65 2.53 -32.65 -35.15
C ASP A 65 3.20 -33.69 -36.04
N VAL A 66 4.32 -34.23 -35.58
CA VAL A 66 4.99 -35.41 -36.17
C VAL A 66 4.95 -36.48 -35.10
N ASP A 67 4.38 -37.61 -35.45
CA ASP A 67 4.32 -38.79 -34.58
C ASP A 67 5.09 -39.94 -35.21
N GLY A 68 5.81 -40.68 -34.39
CA GLY A 68 6.55 -41.86 -34.80
C GLY A 68 6.45 -42.95 -33.75
N ARG A 69 6.18 -44.19 -34.18
CA ARG A 69 6.04 -45.35 -33.32
C ARG A 69 6.80 -46.54 -33.91
N LEU A 70 7.58 -47.18 -33.10
CA LEU A 70 8.21 -48.47 -33.37
C LEU A 70 7.59 -49.44 -32.35
N GLU A 71 7.08 -50.55 -32.81
CA GLU A 71 6.45 -51.52 -31.93
C GLU A 71 6.88 -52.94 -32.30
N LYS A 72 7.14 -53.71 -31.26
CA LYS A 72 7.28 -55.14 -31.34
C LYS A 72 6.21 -55.74 -30.42
N SER A 73 5.23 -56.41 -30.99
CA SER A 73 4.13 -57.00 -30.23
C SER A 73 4.09 -58.52 -30.43
N ASN A 74 3.68 -59.21 -29.38
CA ASN A 74 3.38 -60.63 -29.43
C ASN A 74 1.92 -60.80 -28.97
N SER A 75 1.04 -61.22 -29.86
CA SER A 75 -0.40 -61.40 -29.60
C SER A 75 -0.78 -62.88 -29.67
N ASP A 76 -1.23 -63.42 -28.54
CA ASP A 76 -1.78 -64.79 -28.47
C ASP A 76 -3.33 -64.74 -28.54
N LYS A 77 -3.85 -65.11 -29.69
CA LYS A 77 -5.31 -65.09 -29.99
C LYS A 77 -5.92 -66.47 -29.77
N LYS A 78 -6.80 -66.57 -28.75
CA LYS A 78 -7.60 -67.80 -28.44
C LYS A 78 -9.08 -67.53 -28.64
N TYR A 79 -9.62 -68.09 -29.71
CA TYR A 79 -11.04 -67.98 -29.97
C TYR A 79 -11.81 -69.16 -29.29
N LYS A 80 -12.92 -68.86 -28.58
CA LYS A 80 -13.74 -69.87 -27.85
C LYS A 80 -14.61 -70.72 -28.74
N THR A 81 -14.82 -70.34 -29.99
CA THR A 81 -15.62 -71.07 -30.97
C THR A 81 -14.81 -71.48 -32.18
N GLN A 82 -15.16 -72.59 -32.85
CA GLN A 82 -14.47 -72.98 -34.09
C GLN A 82 -14.57 -71.84 -35.13
N PRO A 83 -13.54 -71.65 -35.93
CA PRO A 83 -13.52 -70.57 -36.94
C PRO A 83 -14.70 -70.81 -37.89
N ASN A 84 -15.56 -69.81 -38.04
CA ASN A 84 -16.50 -69.71 -39.12
C ASN A 84 -15.75 -69.61 -40.47
N ALA A 85 -16.44 -69.64 -41.57
CA ALA A 85 -15.87 -69.66 -42.93
C ALA A 85 -14.88 -68.47 -43.26
N SER A 86 -14.59 -67.60 -42.32
CA SER A 86 -13.67 -66.48 -42.46
C SER A 86 -12.22 -66.72 -41.99
N GLY A 87 -11.87 -67.98 -41.68
CA GLY A 87 -10.47 -68.35 -41.50
C GLY A 87 -9.75 -67.86 -40.23
N GLN A 88 -10.49 -67.47 -39.18
CA GLN A 88 -9.88 -67.13 -37.91
C GLN A 88 -9.24 -68.34 -37.22
N VAL A 89 -7.91 -68.31 -37.04
CA VAL A 89 -7.14 -69.43 -36.45
C VAL A 89 -6.60 -68.94 -35.08
N ASN A 90 -6.65 -69.85 -34.08
CA ASN A 90 -5.89 -69.65 -32.87
C ASN A 90 -4.38 -69.69 -33.19
N GLY A 91 -3.67 -68.73 -32.72
CA GLY A 91 -2.23 -68.65 -32.97
C GLY A 91 -1.55 -67.49 -32.21
N SER A 92 -0.26 -67.54 -32.22
CA SER A 92 0.61 -66.48 -31.73
C SER A 92 1.17 -65.70 -32.91
N ASP A 93 0.79 -64.43 -33.02
CA ASP A 93 1.33 -63.55 -34.06
C ASP A 93 2.34 -62.61 -33.41
N GLN A 94 3.53 -62.56 -33.99
CA GLN A 94 4.57 -61.60 -33.64
C GLN A 94 4.63 -60.53 -34.75
N GLU A 95 4.38 -59.31 -34.39
CA GLU A 95 4.36 -58.16 -35.30
C GLU A 95 5.48 -57.23 -34.91
N ASP A 96 6.37 -56.89 -35.85
CA ASP A 96 7.46 -55.92 -35.74
C ASP A 96 7.19 -54.86 -36.81
N GLY A 97 6.83 -53.64 -36.37
CA GLY A 97 6.45 -52.61 -37.33
C GLY A 97 6.81 -51.19 -36.89
N TYR A 98 6.59 -50.27 -37.79
CA TYR A 98 6.72 -48.84 -37.52
C TYR A 98 5.57 -48.04 -38.14
N ASN A 99 5.25 -46.96 -37.47
CA ASN A 99 4.33 -45.95 -37.99
C ASN A 99 5.02 -44.57 -37.91
N VAL A 100 4.95 -43.79 -38.98
CA VAL A 100 5.41 -42.41 -39.02
C VAL A 100 4.35 -41.54 -39.67
N GLY A 101 3.93 -40.49 -38.96
CA GLY A 101 2.88 -39.60 -39.44
C GLY A 101 3.24 -38.13 -39.26
N ILE A 102 2.68 -37.32 -40.13
CA ILE A 102 2.60 -35.86 -39.95
C ILE A 102 1.16 -35.42 -40.04
N ALA A 103 0.73 -34.64 -39.07
CA ALA A 103 -0.64 -34.12 -39.00
C ALA A 103 -0.62 -32.58 -38.86
N LEU A 104 -1.45 -31.92 -39.66
CA LEU A 104 -1.73 -30.48 -39.53
C LEU A 104 -3.17 -30.35 -39.05
N ASN A 105 -3.34 -29.70 -37.90
CA ASN A 105 -4.65 -29.40 -37.32
C ASN A 105 -4.85 -27.89 -37.29
N GLN A 106 -5.95 -27.41 -37.92
CA GLN A 106 -6.32 -26.01 -37.95
C GLN A 106 -7.75 -25.86 -37.43
N MET A 107 -7.91 -25.07 -36.36
CA MET A 107 -9.23 -24.63 -35.91
C MET A 107 -9.77 -23.61 -36.89
N LEU A 108 -10.96 -23.85 -37.46
CA LEU A 108 -11.64 -22.93 -38.39
C LEU A 108 -12.70 -22.09 -37.67
N TYR A 109 -13.40 -22.70 -36.72
CA TYR A 109 -14.41 -22.05 -35.89
C TYR A 109 -14.57 -22.83 -34.58
N ASP A 110 -14.57 -22.14 -33.43
CA ASP A 110 -14.65 -22.71 -32.09
C ASP A 110 -15.72 -22.05 -31.21
N GLY A 111 -16.75 -21.46 -31.82
CA GLY A 111 -17.82 -20.81 -31.08
C GLY A 111 -17.41 -19.51 -30.38
N ASP A 112 -16.44 -18.77 -30.89
CA ASP A 112 -15.83 -17.57 -30.28
C ASP A 112 -14.92 -17.87 -29.06
N LEU A 113 -14.50 -19.12 -28.84
CA LEU A 113 -13.63 -19.50 -27.73
C LEU A 113 -12.25 -18.82 -27.85
N THR A 114 -11.55 -19.02 -28.97
CA THR A 114 -10.21 -18.41 -29.19
C THR A 114 -10.27 -16.88 -29.20
N PRO A 115 -11.21 -16.22 -29.92
CA PRO A 115 -11.34 -14.76 -29.85
C PRO A 115 -11.55 -14.24 -28.43
N SER A 116 -12.42 -14.84 -27.62
CA SER A 116 -12.68 -14.41 -26.24
C SER A 116 -11.50 -14.71 -25.32
N GLN A 117 -10.76 -15.81 -25.50
CA GLN A 117 -9.49 -16.04 -24.78
C GLN A 117 -8.44 -14.97 -25.09
N VAL A 118 -8.35 -14.53 -26.35
CA VAL A 118 -7.43 -13.45 -26.72
C VAL A 118 -7.87 -12.11 -26.12
N ARG A 119 -9.17 -11.81 -26.10
CA ARG A 119 -9.71 -10.58 -25.46
C ARG A 119 -9.48 -10.61 -23.94
N GLU A 120 -9.76 -11.75 -23.29
CA GLU A 120 -9.45 -11.95 -21.87
C GLU A 120 -7.96 -11.70 -21.58
N ALA A 121 -7.06 -12.33 -22.34
CA ALA A 121 -5.62 -12.15 -22.17
C ALA A 121 -5.18 -10.69 -22.34
N LYS A 122 -5.81 -9.93 -23.25
CA LYS A 122 -5.56 -8.48 -23.41
C LYS A 122 -6.01 -7.70 -22.18
N HIS A 123 -7.21 -7.95 -21.66
CA HIS A 123 -7.71 -7.29 -20.45
C HIS A 123 -6.86 -7.64 -19.22
N ASN A 124 -6.46 -8.91 -19.07
CA ASN A 124 -5.54 -9.35 -18.03
C ASN A 124 -4.16 -8.68 -18.14
N ASN A 125 -3.65 -8.47 -19.35
CA ASN A 125 -2.39 -7.72 -19.57
C ASN A 125 -2.53 -6.26 -19.15
N ILE A 126 -3.64 -5.59 -19.46
CA ILE A 126 -3.88 -4.20 -19.05
C ILE A 126 -4.05 -4.12 -17.53
N ALA A 127 -4.82 -5.04 -16.92
CA ALA A 127 -4.97 -5.13 -15.47
C ALA A 127 -3.59 -5.33 -14.78
N ASN A 128 -2.75 -6.21 -15.33
CA ASN A 128 -1.40 -6.43 -14.84
C ASN A 128 -0.52 -5.18 -14.99
N GLN A 129 -0.68 -4.39 -16.07
CA GLN A 129 0.04 -3.13 -16.24
C GLN A 129 -0.30 -2.13 -15.12
N PHE A 130 -1.58 -2.00 -14.74
CA PHE A 130 -1.98 -1.15 -13.62
C PHE A 130 -1.40 -1.66 -12.30
N ARG A 131 -1.41 -2.98 -12.08
CA ARG A 131 -0.77 -3.60 -10.91
C ARG A 131 0.73 -3.33 -10.88
N THR A 132 1.43 -3.53 -11.99
CA THR A 132 2.87 -3.25 -12.13
C THR A 132 3.18 -1.79 -11.80
N ASN A 133 2.40 -0.85 -12.35
CA ASN A 133 2.59 0.58 -12.07
C ASN A 133 2.41 0.86 -10.56
N ARG A 134 1.37 0.32 -9.93
CA ARG A 134 1.15 0.47 -8.47
C ARG A 134 2.31 -0.09 -7.65
N ASN A 135 2.84 -1.27 -8.01
CA ASN A 135 3.96 -1.87 -7.30
C ASN A 135 5.24 -1.05 -7.47
N ILE A 136 5.48 -0.50 -8.67
CA ILE A 136 6.59 0.43 -8.92
C ILE A 136 6.40 1.71 -8.10
N ASP A 137 5.19 2.30 -8.07
CA ASP A 137 4.90 3.48 -7.25
C ASP A 137 5.13 3.22 -5.76
N THR A 138 4.87 1.99 -5.28
CA THR A 138 5.19 1.59 -3.90
C THR A 138 6.70 1.63 -3.64
N VAL A 139 7.52 1.06 -4.53
CA VAL A 139 8.99 1.09 -4.43
C VAL A 139 9.52 2.53 -4.49
N VAL A 140 8.94 3.37 -5.36
CA VAL A 140 9.27 4.79 -5.45
C VAL A 140 8.88 5.53 -4.17
N TYR A 141 7.71 5.25 -3.59
CA TYR A 141 7.27 5.84 -2.30
C TYR A 141 8.23 5.49 -1.16
N ASP A 142 8.63 4.23 -1.06
CA ASP A 142 9.59 3.77 -0.06
C ASP A 142 10.97 4.42 -0.25
N THR A 143 11.37 4.63 -1.50
CA THR A 143 12.60 5.37 -1.86
C THR A 143 12.52 6.82 -1.40
N ILE A 144 11.40 7.50 -1.67
CA ILE A 144 11.14 8.88 -1.24
C ILE A 144 11.15 8.97 0.29
N SER A 145 10.49 8.02 0.96
CA SER A 145 10.48 7.94 2.43
C SER A 145 11.88 7.72 3.02
N ALA A 146 12.70 6.89 2.38
CA ALA A 146 14.08 6.69 2.79
C ALA A 146 14.91 7.98 2.59
N TYR A 147 14.77 8.63 1.43
CA TYR A 147 15.46 9.87 1.11
C TYR A 147 15.08 11.02 2.06
N THR A 148 13.78 11.27 2.25
CA THR A 148 13.30 12.31 3.17
C THR A 148 13.69 12.00 4.62
N GLY A 149 13.74 10.72 4.99
CA GLY A 149 14.23 10.29 6.29
C GLY A 149 15.72 10.59 6.50
N LEU A 150 16.57 10.49 5.47
CA LEU A 150 17.98 10.89 5.57
C LEU A 150 18.09 12.37 5.89
N VAL A 151 17.38 13.21 5.14
CA VAL A 151 17.37 14.67 5.36
C VAL A 151 16.85 15.02 6.75
N GLN A 152 15.76 14.38 7.20
CA GLN A 152 15.19 14.57 8.53
C GLN A 152 16.20 14.32 9.64
N TYR A 153 16.88 13.16 9.59
CA TYR A 153 17.84 12.81 10.64
C TYR A 153 19.13 13.63 10.55
N ASP A 154 19.49 14.18 9.39
CA ASP A 154 20.58 15.15 9.29
C ASP A 154 20.24 16.46 10.02
N GLU A 155 19.03 16.96 9.83
CA GLU A 155 18.57 18.16 10.52
C GLU A 155 18.43 17.94 12.04
N LEU A 156 17.88 16.80 12.46
CA LEU A 156 17.78 16.44 13.88
C LEU A 156 19.15 16.30 14.53
N LEU A 157 20.10 15.61 13.88
CA LEU A 157 21.46 15.47 14.39
C LEU A 157 22.18 16.82 14.52
N ASN A 158 21.96 17.75 13.58
CA ASN A 158 22.52 19.10 13.68
C ASN A 158 21.90 19.87 14.84
N LEU A 159 20.57 19.84 15.00
CA LEU A 159 19.88 20.45 16.13
C LEU A 159 20.38 19.88 17.48
N THR A 160 20.57 18.57 17.56
CA THR A 160 21.02 17.89 18.79
C THR A 160 22.49 18.18 19.07
N LYS A 161 23.36 18.32 18.05
CA LYS A 161 24.75 18.80 18.22
C LYS A 161 24.81 20.20 18.77
N ASP A 162 23.97 21.12 18.28
CA ASP A 162 23.91 22.49 18.79
C ASP A 162 23.46 22.49 20.26
N MET A 163 22.52 21.62 20.64
CA MET A 163 22.10 21.48 22.04
C MET A 163 23.17 20.85 22.92
N ILE A 164 23.94 19.85 22.41
CA ILE A 164 25.11 19.32 23.13
C ILE A 164 26.11 20.45 23.43
N LYS A 165 26.47 21.23 22.41
CA LYS A 165 27.38 22.36 22.57
C LYS A 165 26.86 23.36 23.60
N THR A 166 25.56 23.73 23.52
CA THR A 166 24.94 24.62 24.52
C THR A 166 25.06 24.06 25.93
N ASN A 167 24.82 22.74 26.12
CA ASN A 167 24.99 22.15 27.46
C ASN A 167 26.45 21.98 27.89
N GLU A 168 27.40 21.85 26.97
CA GLU A 168 28.84 21.87 27.29
C GLU A 168 29.28 23.26 27.75
N ASP A 169 28.82 24.34 27.07
CA ASP A 169 29.05 25.73 27.48
C ASP A 169 28.40 25.99 28.87
N ASN A 170 27.16 25.53 29.09
CA ASN A 170 26.47 25.60 30.37
C ASN A 170 27.24 24.87 31.50
N LEU A 171 27.80 23.69 31.19
CA LEU A 171 28.56 22.91 32.17
C LEU A 171 29.83 23.66 32.61
N GLN A 172 30.49 24.37 31.67
CA GLN A 172 31.62 25.20 32.03
C GLN A 172 31.22 26.33 32.99
N ILE A 173 30.10 27.03 32.71
CA ILE A 173 29.56 28.07 33.61
C ILE A 173 29.23 27.52 34.99
N ALA A 174 28.56 26.35 35.05
CA ALA A 174 28.22 25.72 36.32
C ALA A 174 29.47 25.37 37.15
N LYS A 175 30.52 24.79 36.54
CA LYS A 175 31.80 24.49 37.21
C LYS A 175 32.55 25.72 37.70
N GLU A 176 32.49 26.82 36.92
CA GLU A 176 33.09 28.10 37.40
C GLU A 176 32.35 28.63 38.62
N LYS A 177 30.99 28.57 38.63
CA LYS A 177 30.18 28.94 39.81
C LYS A 177 30.47 28.02 41.01
N GLU A 178 30.53 26.70 40.80
CA GLU A 178 30.88 25.73 41.86
C GLU A 178 32.23 26.05 42.49
N SER A 179 33.23 26.40 41.70
CA SER A 179 34.57 26.76 42.19
C SER A 179 34.57 27.97 43.11
N ILE A 180 33.59 28.86 42.98
CA ILE A 180 33.46 30.11 43.76
C ILE A 180 32.54 29.92 44.96
N SER A 181 31.36 29.30 44.75
CA SER A 181 30.30 29.15 45.77
C SER A 181 30.43 27.85 46.60
N GLY A 182 31.02 26.78 46.05
CA GLY A 182 31.00 25.44 46.60
C GLY A 182 29.69 24.68 46.38
N GLU A 183 28.72 25.22 45.65
CA GLU A 183 27.43 24.60 45.38
C GLU A 183 27.52 23.70 44.15
N VAL A 184 27.34 22.38 44.33
CA VAL A 184 27.51 21.35 43.28
C VAL A 184 26.22 20.99 42.54
N LEU A 185 25.04 21.46 43.00
CA LEU A 185 23.75 21.03 42.49
C LEU A 185 23.57 21.38 40.99
N GLU A 186 23.85 22.65 40.63
CA GLU A 186 23.72 23.12 39.24
C GLU A 186 24.65 22.36 38.30
N THR A 187 25.85 21.97 38.74
CA THR A 187 26.77 21.12 37.96
C THR A 187 26.16 19.75 37.64
N TYR A 188 25.59 19.09 38.63
CA TYR A 188 24.94 17.78 38.43
C TYR A 188 23.70 17.89 37.54
N GLU A 189 22.91 18.95 37.63
CA GLU A 189 21.74 19.16 36.76
C GLU A 189 22.16 19.35 35.31
N VAL A 190 23.20 20.15 35.04
CA VAL A 190 23.74 20.33 33.68
C VAL A 190 24.35 19.03 33.14
N GLU A 191 25.13 18.31 33.97
CA GLU A 191 25.68 17.02 33.56
C GLU A 191 24.57 15.99 33.22
N SER A 192 23.49 15.98 33.97
CA SER A 192 22.32 15.13 33.67
C SER A 192 21.71 15.50 32.33
N LYS A 193 21.44 16.80 32.07
CA LYS A 193 20.89 17.29 30.80
C LYS A 193 21.83 17.03 29.63
N LEU A 194 23.13 17.23 29.79
CA LEU A 194 24.14 16.94 28.75
C LEU A 194 24.14 15.46 28.38
N ASN A 195 24.13 14.56 29.37
CA ASN A 195 24.10 13.12 29.11
C ASN A 195 22.80 12.68 28.46
N PHE A 196 21.67 13.27 28.85
CA PHE A 196 20.37 13.04 28.18
C PHE A 196 20.42 13.42 26.68
N VAL A 197 20.96 14.60 26.36
CA VAL A 197 21.05 15.03 24.94
C VAL A 197 22.08 14.19 24.16
N LYS A 198 23.18 13.74 24.79
CA LYS A 198 24.13 12.80 24.19
C LYS A 198 23.48 11.45 23.88
N GLU A 199 22.59 10.96 24.75
CA GLU A 199 21.80 9.76 24.49
C GLU A 199 20.89 9.96 23.27
N LYS A 200 20.18 11.11 23.20
CA LYS A 200 19.33 11.44 22.03
C LYS A 200 20.12 11.55 20.72
N TYR A 201 21.33 12.07 20.78
CA TYR A 201 22.24 12.08 19.62
C TYR A 201 22.57 10.66 19.12
N LEU A 202 22.83 9.74 20.02
CA LEU A 202 23.13 8.34 19.67
C LEU A 202 21.90 7.63 19.10
N GLU A 203 20.71 7.85 19.66
CA GLU A 203 19.43 7.35 19.14
C GLU A 203 19.19 7.85 17.70
N GLU A 204 19.33 9.17 17.46
CA GLU A 204 19.13 9.77 16.14
C GLU A 204 20.17 9.28 15.12
N LYS A 205 21.41 9.03 15.56
CA LYS A 205 22.47 8.47 14.74
C LYS A 205 22.19 7.04 14.32
N ASP A 206 21.62 6.22 15.21
CA ASP A 206 21.20 4.85 14.91
C ASP A 206 20.05 4.84 13.92
N LEU A 207 19.03 5.68 14.13
CA LEU A 207 17.90 5.85 13.21
C LEU A 207 18.36 6.34 11.83
N LYS A 208 19.35 7.27 11.76
CA LYS A 208 19.96 7.66 10.48
C LYS A 208 20.65 6.49 9.80
N SER A 209 21.40 5.67 10.54
CA SER A 209 22.07 4.48 10.00
C SER A 209 21.08 3.49 9.39
N SER A 210 19.92 3.30 10.04
CA SER A 210 18.81 2.52 9.51
C SER A 210 18.27 3.10 8.19
N ARG A 211 18.11 4.43 8.09
CA ARG A 211 17.67 5.10 6.85
C ARG A 211 18.69 4.98 5.72
N ILE A 212 19.99 5.07 6.02
CA ILE A 212 21.07 4.82 5.06
C ILE A 212 20.96 3.41 4.49
N SER A 213 20.77 2.41 5.34
CA SER A 213 20.63 1.01 4.92
C SER A 213 19.40 0.81 4.02
N THR A 214 18.26 1.43 4.37
CA THR A 214 17.04 1.40 3.58
C THR A 214 17.22 2.10 2.24
N PHE A 215 17.82 3.29 2.22
CA PHE A 215 18.12 4.03 0.99
C PHE A 215 19.02 3.20 0.06
N LYS A 216 20.11 2.63 0.60
CA LYS A 216 21.02 1.77 -0.16
C LYS A 216 20.32 0.54 -0.75
N ARG A 217 19.38 -0.07 -0.01
CA ARG A 217 18.59 -1.21 -0.52
C ARG A 217 17.79 -0.83 -1.76
N TYR A 218 17.15 0.34 -1.77
CA TYR A 218 16.32 0.77 -2.89
C TYR A 218 17.14 1.35 -4.05
N VAL A 219 18.06 2.28 -3.74
CA VAL A 219 18.78 3.07 -4.76
C VAL A 219 20.04 2.37 -5.27
N GLY A 220 20.61 1.45 -4.47
CA GLY A 220 21.80 0.69 -4.82
C GLY A 220 23.13 1.41 -4.60
N ILE A 221 23.11 2.64 -4.06
CA ILE A 221 24.32 3.43 -3.74
C ILE A 221 24.25 3.95 -2.32
N ASP A 222 25.41 4.31 -1.75
CA ASP A 222 25.45 5.00 -0.48
C ASP A 222 25.07 6.48 -0.67
N PRO A 223 24.33 7.09 0.30
CA PRO A 223 24.03 8.51 0.27
C PRO A 223 25.32 9.33 0.41
N VAL A 224 25.38 10.49 -0.23
CA VAL A 224 26.59 11.35 -0.26
C VAL A 224 26.69 12.25 0.97
N GLY A 225 25.59 12.41 1.73
CA GLY A 225 25.55 13.22 2.95
C GLY A 225 25.25 14.69 2.75
N ASN A 226 24.83 15.08 1.55
CA ASN A 226 24.42 16.44 1.19
C ASN A 226 23.00 16.46 0.61
N GLU A 227 22.15 15.49 1.01
CA GLU A 227 20.76 15.41 0.59
C GLU A 227 20.00 16.62 1.15
N CYS A 228 19.12 17.19 0.32
CA CYS A 228 18.35 18.37 0.70
C CYS A 228 16.84 18.11 0.64
N ARG A 229 16.05 18.96 1.31
CA ARG A 229 14.59 18.89 1.29
C ARG A 229 14.07 19.00 -0.15
N PRO A 230 13.26 18.03 -0.63
CA PRO A 230 12.67 18.12 -1.95
C PRO A 230 11.60 19.22 -1.98
N LYS A 231 11.36 19.80 -3.15
CA LYS A 231 10.29 20.78 -3.33
C LYS A 231 8.95 20.04 -3.54
N MET A 232 7.92 20.47 -2.81
CA MET A 232 6.54 19.99 -3.02
C MET A 232 5.86 20.82 -4.12
N ASP A 233 5.32 20.16 -5.14
CA ASP A 233 4.46 20.79 -6.14
C ASP A 233 2.99 20.72 -5.69
N LEU A 234 2.55 21.75 -4.99
CA LEU A 234 1.20 21.81 -4.44
C LEU A 234 0.10 21.93 -5.51
N SER A 235 0.45 22.24 -6.77
CA SER A 235 -0.52 22.32 -7.87
C SER A 235 -1.10 20.95 -8.26
N LYS A 236 -0.43 19.86 -7.86
CA LYS A 236 -0.86 18.49 -8.13
C LYS A 236 -1.95 17.99 -7.17
N ILE A 237 -2.16 18.68 -6.06
CA ILE A 237 -3.17 18.32 -5.05
C ILE A 237 -4.35 19.30 -5.16
N PRO A 238 -5.57 18.85 -5.45
CA PRO A 238 -6.76 19.69 -5.44
C PRO A 238 -6.98 20.38 -4.09
N ASN A 239 -7.50 21.62 -4.14
CA ASN A 239 -7.72 22.42 -2.93
C ASN A 239 -8.94 21.97 -2.11
N ASN A 240 -9.81 21.15 -2.67
CA ASN A 240 -10.96 20.62 -1.95
C ASN A 240 -10.98 19.08 -1.98
N LEU A 241 -11.62 18.50 -0.98
CA LEU A 241 -11.68 17.05 -0.80
C LEU A 241 -12.49 16.36 -1.91
N GLN A 242 -13.54 17.01 -2.42
CA GLN A 242 -14.41 16.40 -3.43
C GLN A 242 -13.67 16.20 -4.76
N ASP A 243 -12.96 17.23 -5.22
CA ASP A 243 -12.15 17.16 -6.45
C ASP A 243 -11.01 16.14 -6.31
N LEU A 244 -10.43 16.04 -5.09
CA LEU A 244 -9.41 15.04 -4.80
C LEU A 244 -9.96 13.61 -4.92
N ILE A 245 -11.15 13.36 -4.38
CA ILE A 245 -11.80 12.04 -4.46
C ILE A 245 -12.14 11.72 -5.92
N GLU A 246 -12.72 12.65 -6.66
CA GLU A 246 -13.08 12.46 -8.07
C GLU A 246 -11.83 12.13 -8.90
N LEU A 247 -10.75 12.90 -8.73
CA LEU A 247 -9.48 12.63 -9.39
C LEU A 247 -8.91 11.26 -9.01
N GLY A 248 -8.98 10.90 -7.73
CA GLY A 248 -8.52 9.61 -7.23
C GLY A 248 -9.31 8.44 -7.80
N VAL A 249 -10.64 8.51 -7.79
CA VAL A 249 -11.49 7.46 -8.38
C VAL A 249 -11.20 7.29 -9.88
N MET A 250 -10.94 8.40 -10.59
CA MET A 250 -10.60 8.34 -12.02
C MET A 250 -9.23 7.77 -12.31
N LYS A 251 -8.20 8.09 -11.52
CA LYS A 251 -6.79 7.80 -11.85
C LYS A 251 -6.19 6.63 -11.07
N ASN A 252 -6.76 6.25 -9.92
CA ASN A 252 -6.18 5.23 -9.08
C ASN A 252 -6.01 3.89 -9.81
N THR A 253 -4.80 3.37 -9.82
CA THR A 253 -4.43 2.15 -10.55
C THR A 253 -5.10 0.90 -9.99
N GLU A 254 -5.47 0.83 -8.70
CA GLU A 254 -6.18 -0.31 -8.10
C GLU A 254 -7.63 -0.40 -8.63
N ILE A 255 -8.29 0.75 -8.79
CA ILE A 255 -9.63 0.84 -9.39
C ILE A 255 -9.58 0.47 -10.88
N GLN A 256 -8.60 1.02 -11.62
CA GLN A 256 -8.44 0.72 -13.05
C GLN A 256 -8.10 -0.76 -13.29
N GLU A 257 -7.26 -1.36 -12.45
CA GLU A 257 -6.99 -2.80 -12.47
C GLU A 257 -8.29 -3.61 -12.32
N GLN A 258 -9.13 -3.24 -11.35
CA GLN A 258 -10.37 -3.97 -11.09
C GLN A 258 -11.39 -3.82 -12.23
N ILE A 259 -11.45 -2.66 -12.87
CA ILE A 259 -12.28 -2.45 -14.07
C ILE A 259 -11.85 -3.39 -15.21
N GLU A 260 -10.55 -3.53 -15.46
CA GLU A 260 -10.05 -4.44 -16.49
C GLU A 260 -10.27 -5.92 -16.12
N ARG A 261 -10.21 -6.30 -14.83
CA ARG A 261 -10.58 -7.64 -14.35
C ARG A 261 -12.06 -7.95 -14.59
N ILE A 262 -12.95 -6.99 -14.44
CA ILE A 262 -14.37 -7.13 -14.80
C ILE A 262 -14.54 -7.40 -16.29
N LYS A 263 -13.78 -6.69 -17.14
CA LYS A 263 -13.81 -6.93 -18.61
C LYS A 263 -13.27 -8.32 -18.94
N ALA A 264 -12.17 -8.75 -18.31
CA ALA A 264 -11.64 -10.09 -18.48
C ALA A 264 -12.66 -11.17 -18.05
N GLN A 265 -13.39 -10.94 -16.96
CA GLN A 265 -14.42 -11.87 -16.49
C GLN A 265 -15.62 -11.97 -17.45
N ARG A 266 -15.98 -10.88 -18.14
CA ARG A 266 -17.01 -10.94 -19.21
C ARG A 266 -16.57 -11.83 -20.38
N GLU A 267 -15.29 -11.80 -20.73
CA GLU A 267 -14.77 -12.67 -21.77
C GLU A 267 -14.78 -14.16 -21.35
N LYS A 268 -14.64 -14.46 -20.04
CA LYS A 268 -14.81 -15.83 -19.53
C LYS A 268 -16.24 -16.35 -19.65
N ILE A 269 -17.23 -15.46 -19.50
CA ILE A 269 -18.64 -15.84 -19.80
C ILE A 269 -18.76 -16.21 -21.27
N ALA A 270 -18.21 -15.39 -22.19
CA ALA A 270 -18.21 -15.70 -23.61
C ALA A 270 -17.50 -17.03 -23.93
N GLN A 271 -16.40 -17.35 -23.21
CA GLN A 271 -15.73 -18.67 -23.32
C GLN A 271 -16.61 -19.81 -22.82
N ALA A 272 -17.38 -19.61 -21.74
CA ALA A 272 -18.32 -20.62 -21.26
C ALA A 272 -19.47 -20.82 -22.28
N ASP A 273 -19.97 -19.74 -22.86
CA ASP A 273 -21.07 -19.77 -23.83
C ASP A 273 -20.64 -20.38 -25.16
N SER A 274 -19.34 -20.35 -25.52
CA SER A 274 -18.81 -21.02 -26.71
C SER A 274 -19.10 -22.52 -26.76
N LYS A 275 -19.26 -23.15 -25.58
CA LYS A 275 -19.60 -24.59 -25.48
C LYS A 275 -20.98 -24.95 -26.02
N PHE A 276 -21.88 -23.97 -26.15
CA PHE A 276 -23.19 -24.16 -26.80
C PHE A 276 -23.14 -24.12 -28.31
N LEU A 277 -21.99 -23.75 -28.88
CA LEU A 277 -21.79 -23.59 -30.32
C LEU A 277 -20.97 -24.74 -30.89
N PRO A 278 -21.09 -25.04 -32.22
CA PRO A 278 -20.29 -26.07 -32.84
C PRO A 278 -18.82 -25.68 -32.98
N ASN A 279 -17.94 -26.70 -33.01
CA ASN A 279 -16.54 -26.58 -33.38
C ASN A 279 -16.30 -27.09 -34.79
N LEU A 280 -15.56 -26.37 -35.62
CA LEU A 280 -15.19 -26.76 -36.98
C LEU A 280 -13.66 -26.74 -37.08
N SER A 281 -13.07 -27.89 -37.42
CA SER A 281 -11.62 -28.02 -37.60
C SER A 281 -11.25 -28.69 -38.91
N LEU A 282 -10.12 -28.28 -39.48
CA LEU A 282 -9.49 -28.96 -40.63
C LEU A 282 -8.34 -29.81 -40.12
N GLU A 283 -8.31 -31.07 -40.54
CA GLU A 283 -7.20 -31.97 -40.33
C GLU A 283 -6.66 -32.45 -41.66
N LEU A 284 -5.37 -32.24 -41.88
CA LEU A 284 -4.61 -32.84 -42.98
C LEU A 284 -3.61 -33.81 -42.38
N LYS A 285 -3.63 -35.08 -42.80
CA LYS A 285 -2.72 -36.09 -42.27
C LYS A 285 -2.11 -36.91 -43.38
N ALA A 286 -0.82 -37.16 -43.27
CA ALA A 286 -0.09 -38.15 -44.08
C ALA A 286 0.62 -39.10 -43.12
N LEU A 287 0.43 -40.40 -43.33
CA LEU A 287 1.06 -41.43 -42.52
C LEU A 287 1.58 -42.57 -43.37
N THR A 288 2.64 -43.17 -42.91
CA THR A 288 3.17 -44.45 -43.40
C THR A 288 3.09 -45.45 -42.25
N ASP A 289 2.43 -46.56 -42.46
CA ASP A 289 2.40 -47.68 -41.56
C ASP A 289 3.07 -48.88 -42.21
N ASN A 290 3.89 -49.63 -41.47
CA ASN A 290 4.47 -50.87 -41.91
C ASN A 290 4.29 -51.91 -40.81
N ASP A 291 3.46 -52.88 -41.10
CA ASP A 291 3.21 -54.08 -40.28
C ASP A 291 2.68 -53.81 -38.86
N LEU A 292 2.10 -52.62 -38.56
CA LEU A 292 1.41 -52.33 -37.29
C LEU A 292 -0.11 -52.45 -37.40
N SER A 293 -0.67 -52.55 -38.60
CA SER A 293 -2.08 -52.75 -38.80
C SER A 293 -2.43 -54.22 -38.66
N LEU A 294 -3.26 -54.56 -37.69
CA LEU A 294 -3.64 -55.92 -37.28
C LEU A 294 -4.35 -56.75 -38.38
N ASN A 295 -4.71 -56.16 -39.52
CA ASN A 295 -5.53 -56.84 -40.52
C ASN A 295 -4.76 -57.21 -41.79
N GLU A 296 -3.63 -56.56 -42.11
CA GLU A 296 -2.86 -56.83 -43.31
C GLU A 296 -1.37 -56.57 -43.04
N LEU A 297 -0.52 -57.55 -43.34
CA LEU A 297 0.92 -57.39 -43.33
C LEU A 297 1.36 -56.60 -44.57
N GLY A 298 2.21 -55.58 -44.39
CA GLY A 298 2.73 -54.80 -45.49
C GLY A 298 2.77 -53.30 -45.17
N ARG A 299 3.16 -52.53 -46.17
CA ARG A 299 3.26 -51.09 -46.08
C ARG A 299 2.02 -50.40 -46.60
N GLU A 300 1.39 -49.57 -45.70
CA GLU A 300 0.28 -48.71 -46.06
C GLU A 300 0.74 -47.22 -46.04
N ASN A 301 0.41 -46.50 -47.10
CA ASN A 301 0.60 -45.04 -47.13
C ASN A 301 -0.76 -44.38 -47.25
N GLN A 302 -1.11 -43.56 -46.28
CA GLN A 302 -2.40 -42.87 -46.25
C GLN A 302 -2.18 -41.36 -46.26
N VAL A 303 -2.93 -40.65 -47.12
CA VAL A 303 -2.99 -39.18 -47.11
C VAL A 303 -4.47 -38.80 -47.14
N PHE A 304 -4.91 -38.00 -46.20
CA PHE A 304 -6.28 -37.52 -46.20
C PHE A 304 -6.38 -36.09 -45.67
N GLY A 305 -7.44 -35.42 -46.10
CA GLY A 305 -7.91 -34.16 -45.54
C GLY A 305 -9.36 -34.29 -45.14
N ARG A 306 -9.67 -33.83 -43.96
CA ARG A 306 -11.06 -33.87 -43.48
C ARG A 306 -11.40 -32.58 -42.71
N VAL A 307 -12.67 -32.19 -42.83
CA VAL A 307 -13.27 -31.14 -42.00
C VAL A 307 -14.13 -31.84 -40.95
N ASN A 308 -13.82 -31.59 -39.69
CA ASN A 308 -14.53 -32.16 -38.56
C ASN A 308 -15.47 -31.10 -37.99
N LEU A 309 -16.77 -31.41 -37.91
CA LEU A 309 -17.79 -30.66 -37.17
C LEU A 309 -18.11 -31.41 -35.89
N ALA A 310 -17.88 -30.81 -34.74
CA ALA A 310 -18.27 -31.35 -33.43
C ALA A 310 -19.22 -30.37 -32.74
N TRP A 311 -20.40 -30.85 -32.36
CA TRP A 311 -21.38 -30.04 -31.64
C TRP A 311 -21.99 -30.86 -30.52
N ASN A 312 -21.76 -30.45 -29.27
CA ASN A 312 -22.40 -31.03 -28.13
C ASN A 312 -23.73 -30.33 -27.88
N LEU A 313 -24.84 -30.97 -28.16
CA LEU A 313 -26.17 -30.39 -28.00
C LEU A 313 -26.67 -30.43 -26.55
N TYR A 314 -26.21 -31.39 -25.76
CA TYR A 314 -26.60 -31.51 -24.37
C TYR A 314 -25.56 -32.26 -23.53
N ASN A 315 -25.06 -31.60 -22.50
CA ASN A 315 -24.04 -32.10 -21.57
C ASN A 315 -24.59 -32.22 -20.13
N GLY A 316 -25.78 -32.84 -19.98
CA GLY A 316 -26.36 -33.03 -18.64
C GLY A 316 -26.59 -31.74 -17.82
N GLY A 317 -26.66 -30.58 -18.49
CA GLY A 317 -26.75 -29.26 -17.81
C GLY A 317 -25.44 -28.67 -17.31
N GLY A 318 -24.30 -29.39 -17.50
CA GLY A 318 -22.99 -28.95 -17.00
C GLY A 318 -22.54 -27.61 -17.61
N ASP A 319 -22.72 -27.42 -18.93
CA ASP A 319 -22.30 -26.19 -19.59
C ASP A 319 -23.13 -24.96 -19.15
N TYR A 320 -24.43 -25.15 -18.90
CA TYR A 320 -25.28 -24.13 -18.30
C TYR A 320 -24.81 -23.74 -16.89
N ALA A 321 -24.45 -24.74 -16.06
CA ALA A 321 -23.95 -24.50 -14.73
C ALA A 321 -22.63 -23.69 -14.75
N VAL A 322 -21.71 -23.99 -15.70
CA VAL A 322 -20.46 -23.25 -15.89
C VAL A 322 -20.74 -21.81 -16.32
N SER A 323 -21.64 -21.58 -17.29
CA SER A 323 -22.00 -20.20 -17.70
C SER A 323 -22.57 -19.41 -16.51
N LYS A 324 -23.47 -20.02 -15.72
CA LYS A 324 -24.00 -19.38 -14.50
C LYS A 324 -22.93 -19.13 -13.42
N GLN A 325 -21.97 -20.02 -13.27
CA GLN A 325 -20.83 -19.82 -12.37
C GLN A 325 -20.01 -18.59 -12.78
N GLU A 326 -19.70 -18.43 -14.06
CA GLU A 326 -18.94 -17.26 -14.54
C GLU A 326 -19.73 -15.95 -14.41
N GLU A 327 -21.06 -15.97 -14.55
CA GLU A 327 -21.93 -14.82 -14.24
C GLU A 327 -21.85 -14.42 -12.75
N LEU A 328 -21.83 -15.40 -11.83
CA LEU A 328 -21.67 -15.13 -10.40
C LEU A 328 -20.28 -14.57 -10.08
N PHE A 329 -19.23 -15.07 -10.73
CA PHE A 329 -17.90 -14.45 -10.63
C PHE A 329 -17.87 -13.02 -11.17
N LEU A 330 -18.65 -12.71 -12.22
CA LEU A 330 -18.79 -11.33 -12.68
C LEU A 330 -19.47 -10.45 -11.62
N ALA A 331 -20.51 -10.94 -10.97
CA ALA A 331 -21.13 -10.22 -9.86
C ALA A 331 -20.14 -10.00 -8.71
N GLU A 332 -19.37 -11.02 -8.31
CA GLU A 332 -18.29 -10.90 -7.32
C GLU A 332 -17.28 -9.82 -7.70
N GLN A 333 -16.80 -9.78 -8.97
CA GLN A 333 -15.83 -8.76 -9.40
C GLN A 333 -16.40 -7.35 -9.33
N LYS A 334 -17.71 -7.15 -9.54
CA LYS A 334 -18.37 -5.84 -9.38
C LYS A 334 -18.38 -5.40 -7.91
N GLU A 335 -18.75 -6.28 -6.99
CA GLU A 335 -18.71 -5.99 -5.55
C GLU A 335 -17.28 -5.71 -5.07
N ARG A 336 -16.27 -6.39 -5.64
CA ARG A 336 -14.86 -6.09 -5.38
C ARG A 336 -14.46 -4.70 -5.87
N LEU A 337 -14.99 -4.23 -7.01
CA LEU A 337 -14.77 -2.87 -7.48
C LEU A 337 -15.32 -1.84 -6.49
N ASP A 338 -16.53 -2.05 -5.99
CA ASP A 338 -17.15 -1.17 -5.00
C ASP A 338 -16.35 -1.16 -3.69
N ALA A 339 -15.90 -2.33 -3.22
CA ALA A 339 -15.06 -2.44 -2.03
C ALA A 339 -13.71 -1.71 -2.21
N VAL A 340 -13.03 -1.88 -3.35
CA VAL A 340 -11.79 -1.18 -3.67
C VAL A 340 -12.01 0.33 -3.77
N THR A 341 -13.09 0.77 -4.41
CA THR A 341 -13.44 2.19 -4.53
C THR A 341 -13.66 2.80 -3.14
N ASN A 342 -14.41 2.14 -2.27
CA ASN A 342 -14.64 2.61 -0.91
C ASN A 342 -13.33 2.72 -0.11
N LYS A 343 -12.45 1.72 -0.22
CA LYS A 343 -11.12 1.73 0.41
C LYS A 343 -10.26 2.90 -0.06
N VAL A 344 -10.23 3.17 -1.37
CA VAL A 344 -9.47 4.28 -1.95
C VAL A 344 -10.05 5.63 -1.49
N VAL A 345 -11.36 5.78 -1.50
CA VAL A 345 -12.04 7.00 -1.03
C VAL A 345 -11.77 7.24 0.46
N GLU A 346 -11.81 6.20 1.30
CA GLU A 346 -11.47 6.28 2.72
C GLU A 346 -10.01 6.74 2.90
N ALA A 347 -9.06 6.08 2.22
CA ALA A 347 -7.64 6.41 2.30
C ALA A 347 -7.39 7.87 1.89
N LEU A 348 -7.97 8.34 0.79
CA LEU A 348 -7.87 9.74 0.35
C LEU A 348 -8.43 10.72 1.37
N LYS A 349 -9.61 10.43 1.95
CA LYS A 349 -10.21 11.28 2.99
C LYS A 349 -9.31 11.39 4.21
N VAL A 350 -8.82 10.26 4.71
CA VAL A 350 -7.96 10.21 5.91
C VAL A 350 -6.65 10.95 5.66
N THR A 351 -5.96 10.66 4.54
CA THR A 351 -4.66 11.25 4.24
C THR A 351 -4.76 12.75 3.97
N TYR A 352 -5.81 13.19 3.26
CA TYR A 352 -6.05 14.62 3.00
C TYR A 352 -6.34 15.40 4.28
N GLN A 353 -7.18 14.87 5.17
CA GLN A 353 -7.43 15.49 6.46
C GLN A 353 -6.16 15.57 7.32
N ARG A 354 -5.34 14.51 7.31
CA ARG A 354 -4.05 14.50 8.00
C ARG A 354 -3.10 15.55 7.42
N TYR A 355 -3.03 15.67 6.08
CA TYR A 355 -2.25 16.70 5.40
C TYR A 355 -2.65 18.12 5.83
N LEU A 356 -3.95 18.44 5.81
CA LEU A 356 -4.46 19.75 6.24
C LEU A 356 -4.13 20.04 7.70
N LYS A 357 -4.43 19.07 8.60
CA LYS A 357 -4.15 19.22 10.04
C LYS A 357 -2.65 19.37 10.34
N ASN A 358 -1.78 18.67 9.61
CA ASN A 358 -0.34 18.85 9.78
C ASN A 358 0.12 20.24 9.32
N LYS A 359 -0.47 20.76 8.25
CA LYS A 359 -0.19 22.14 7.81
C LYS A 359 -0.56 23.16 8.88
N ASP A 360 -1.74 23.04 9.49
CA ASP A 360 -2.18 23.92 10.59
C ASP A 360 -1.26 23.78 11.82
N ARG A 361 -0.93 22.54 12.20
CA ARG A 361 -0.04 22.26 13.35
C ARG A 361 1.36 22.80 13.16
N ILE A 362 1.91 22.78 11.96
CA ILE A 362 3.23 23.37 11.64
C ILE A 362 3.20 24.88 11.92
N GLN A 363 2.12 25.59 11.55
CA GLN A 363 2.01 27.01 11.82
C GLN A 363 2.00 27.31 13.33
N VAL A 364 1.25 26.52 14.11
CA VAL A 364 1.22 26.63 15.57
C VAL A 364 2.60 26.34 16.18
N LEU A 365 3.27 25.27 15.71
CA LEU A 365 4.60 24.92 16.19
C LEU A 365 5.66 25.99 15.86
N LYS A 366 5.58 26.63 14.70
CA LYS A 366 6.46 27.76 14.35
C LYS A 366 6.29 28.91 15.35
N ASN A 367 5.05 29.27 15.67
CA ASN A 367 4.78 30.31 16.67
C ASN A 367 5.28 29.88 18.07
N TYR A 368 5.12 28.59 18.41
CA TYR A 368 5.62 28.05 19.68
C TYR A 368 7.15 28.10 19.77
N VAL A 369 7.86 27.76 18.69
CA VAL A 369 9.33 27.88 18.63
C VAL A 369 9.76 29.34 18.85
N VAL A 370 9.15 30.30 18.13
CA VAL A 370 9.47 31.76 18.29
C VAL A 370 9.22 32.24 19.71
N ALA A 371 8.10 31.81 20.33
CA ALA A 371 7.81 32.18 21.72
C ALA A 371 8.88 31.63 22.70
N ASN A 372 9.31 30.39 22.51
CA ASN A 372 10.35 29.83 23.37
C ASN A 372 11.75 30.42 23.11
N GLU A 373 12.06 30.84 21.89
CA GLU A 373 13.28 31.58 21.59
C GLU A 373 13.31 32.92 22.38
N ASN A 374 12.21 33.67 22.38
CA ASN A 374 12.07 34.87 23.15
C ASN A 374 12.17 34.63 24.68
N ILE A 375 11.56 33.52 25.18
CA ILE A 375 11.68 33.15 26.61
C ILE A 375 13.14 32.89 26.99
N VAL A 376 13.89 32.14 26.18
CA VAL A 376 15.30 31.87 26.43
C VAL A 376 16.12 33.19 26.46
N GLU A 377 15.84 34.12 25.53
CA GLU A 377 16.52 35.43 25.48
C GLU A 377 16.22 36.26 26.74
N VAL A 378 14.96 36.36 27.15
CA VAL A 378 14.55 37.07 28.36
C VAL A 378 15.16 36.44 29.62
N TYR A 379 15.11 35.09 29.75
CA TYR A 379 15.68 34.43 30.91
C TYR A 379 17.19 34.59 31.02
N LYS A 380 17.92 34.65 29.91
CA LYS A 380 19.35 35.00 29.90
C LYS A 380 19.60 36.41 30.46
N SER A 381 18.82 37.40 30.00
CA SER A 381 18.92 38.77 30.48
C SER A 381 18.56 38.94 31.95
N GLU A 382 17.50 38.23 32.41
CA GLU A 382 17.09 38.22 33.82
C GLU A 382 18.13 37.53 34.72
N PHE A 383 18.79 36.48 34.23
CA PHE A 383 19.87 35.81 34.93
C PHE A 383 21.10 36.74 35.08
N GLU A 384 21.49 37.45 34.02
CA GLU A 384 22.58 38.43 34.07
C GLU A 384 22.29 39.53 35.09
N SER A 385 21.03 39.91 35.29
CA SER A 385 20.59 40.88 36.29
C SER A 385 20.41 40.27 37.70
N GLY A 386 20.57 38.96 37.86
CA GLY A 386 20.45 38.25 39.13
C GLY A 386 19.02 37.99 39.59
N THR A 387 18.02 38.17 38.71
CA THR A 387 16.60 38.01 39.03
C THR A 387 16.05 36.62 38.65
N ARG A 388 16.82 35.81 37.93
CA ARG A 388 16.44 34.50 37.45
C ARG A 388 17.50 33.43 37.84
N THR A 389 17.11 32.18 38.06
CA THR A 389 18.05 31.11 38.36
C THR A 389 18.64 30.52 37.07
N PHE A 390 19.82 29.89 37.19
CA PHE A 390 20.45 29.21 36.06
C PHE A 390 19.64 28.02 35.57
N VAL A 391 18.98 27.31 36.49
CA VAL A 391 18.08 26.16 36.20
C VAL A 391 16.94 26.58 35.28
N ASP A 392 16.35 27.76 35.48
CA ASP A 392 15.28 28.28 34.61
C ASP A 392 15.75 28.44 33.16
N ILE A 393 17.01 28.86 32.92
CA ILE A 393 17.59 28.94 31.57
C ILE A 393 17.74 27.54 30.97
N LEU A 394 18.25 26.58 31.75
CA LEU A 394 18.45 25.21 31.28
C LEU A 394 17.11 24.54 30.87
N ASP A 395 16.06 24.80 31.64
CA ASP A 395 14.70 24.29 31.34
C ASP A 395 14.15 24.98 30.10
N ALA A 396 14.24 26.29 29.97
CA ALA A 396 13.80 27.00 28.79
C ALA A 396 14.54 26.55 27.51
N GLN A 397 15.85 26.32 27.59
CA GLN A 397 16.64 25.78 26.46
C GLN A 397 16.19 24.37 26.10
N THR A 398 15.86 23.53 27.08
CA THR A 398 15.34 22.17 26.83
C THR A 398 13.98 22.22 26.14
N VAL A 399 13.07 23.09 26.60
CA VAL A 399 11.75 23.28 25.95
C VAL A 399 11.90 23.77 24.52
N LEU A 400 12.81 24.71 24.28
CA LEU A 400 13.10 25.20 22.92
C LEU A 400 13.63 24.10 22.00
N TYR A 401 14.55 23.28 22.49
CA TYR A 401 15.08 22.14 21.75
C TYR A 401 13.96 21.16 21.36
N GLU A 402 13.09 20.79 22.30
CA GLU A 402 11.97 19.88 22.03
C GLU A 402 10.94 20.51 21.08
N ALA A 403 10.70 21.82 21.17
CA ALA A 403 9.84 22.54 20.25
C ALA A 403 10.39 22.51 18.81
N LYS A 404 11.69 22.77 18.62
CA LYS A 404 12.37 22.70 17.31
C LYS A 404 12.36 21.26 16.75
N LYS A 405 12.66 20.27 17.60
CA LYS A 405 12.59 18.85 17.23
C LYS A 405 11.19 18.45 16.76
N SER A 406 10.16 18.88 17.49
CA SER A 406 8.75 18.64 17.13
C SER A 406 8.38 19.31 15.82
N LEU A 407 8.88 20.51 15.54
CA LEU A 407 8.66 21.22 14.28
C LEU A 407 9.28 20.45 13.10
N ILE A 408 10.55 20.05 13.19
CA ILE A 408 11.24 19.26 12.16
C ILE A 408 10.44 17.98 11.87
N ASN A 409 10.10 17.20 12.89
CA ASN A 409 9.36 15.96 12.72
C ASN A 409 8.02 16.19 12.02
N ARG A 410 7.30 17.26 12.36
CA ARG A 410 6.01 17.56 11.75
C ARG A 410 6.13 18.04 10.31
N GLU A 411 7.19 18.77 9.96
CA GLU A 411 7.45 19.18 8.59
C GLU A 411 7.74 17.96 7.71
N PHE A 412 8.53 16.99 8.18
CA PHE A 412 8.79 15.75 7.42
C PHE A 412 7.57 14.84 7.36
N GLU A 413 6.72 14.83 8.37
CA GLU A 413 5.41 14.14 8.29
C GLU A 413 4.51 14.77 7.22
N LEU A 414 4.57 16.10 7.03
CA LEU A 414 3.85 16.76 5.93
C LEU A 414 4.36 16.32 4.56
N TYR A 415 5.67 16.14 4.36
CA TYR A 415 6.24 15.54 3.15
C TYR A 415 5.68 14.13 2.91
N ASN A 416 5.68 13.29 3.93
CA ASN A 416 5.14 11.94 3.81
C ASN A 416 3.65 11.95 3.42
N ASN A 417 2.83 12.80 4.02
CA ASN A 417 1.41 12.92 3.65
C ASN A 417 1.23 13.44 2.21
N TYR A 418 2.05 14.37 1.77
CA TYR A 418 2.05 14.87 0.39
C TYR A 418 2.30 13.74 -0.61
N TYR A 419 3.36 12.96 -0.40
CA TYR A 419 3.70 11.85 -1.29
C TYR A 419 2.71 10.67 -1.18
N GLU A 420 2.10 10.44 -0.01
CA GLU A 420 1.04 9.46 0.18
C GLU A 420 -0.22 9.81 -0.63
N ILE A 421 -0.59 11.10 -0.69
CA ILE A 421 -1.68 11.58 -1.55
C ILE A 421 -1.32 11.33 -3.02
N LEU A 422 -0.13 11.70 -3.46
CA LEU A 422 0.30 11.48 -4.85
C LEU A 422 0.32 9.99 -5.23
N ASN A 423 0.74 9.13 -4.31
CA ASN A 423 0.69 7.67 -4.49
C ASN A 423 -0.76 7.18 -4.65
N SER A 424 -1.67 7.65 -3.81
CA SER A 424 -3.09 7.31 -3.89
C SER A 424 -3.76 7.82 -5.18
N LEU A 425 -3.25 8.92 -5.76
CA LEU A 425 -3.66 9.45 -7.05
C LEU A 425 -2.94 8.79 -8.25
N SER A 426 -1.97 7.90 -8.01
CA SER A 426 -1.08 7.32 -9.04
C SER A 426 -0.34 8.40 -9.85
N LEU A 427 0.06 9.48 -9.21
CA LEU A 427 0.83 10.60 -9.76
C LEU A 427 2.26 10.68 -9.18
N LEU A 428 2.63 9.73 -8.31
CA LEU A 428 3.85 9.79 -7.51
C LEU A 428 5.10 9.78 -8.38
N THR A 429 5.26 8.76 -9.21
CA THR A 429 6.45 8.58 -10.07
C THR A 429 6.59 9.73 -11.07
N GLU A 430 5.48 10.15 -11.72
CA GLU A 430 5.49 11.29 -12.64
C GLU A 430 5.96 12.59 -11.95
N THR A 431 5.43 12.86 -10.75
CA THR A 431 5.79 14.07 -9.98
C THR A 431 7.21 14.02 -9.47
N ALA A 432 7.70 12.87 -9.03
CA ALA A 432 9.06 12.69 -8.54
C ALA A 432 10.12 12.86 -9.64
N LEU A 433 9.78 12.55 -10.89
CA LEU A 433 10.65 12.71 -12.06
C LEU A 433 10.59 14.11 -12.69
N ASP A 434 9.63 14.97 -12.30
CA ASP A 434 9.53 16.32 -12.86
C ASP A 434 10.76 17.15 -12.46
N SER A 435 11.48 17.67 -13.46
CA SER A 435 12.68 18.49 -13.28
C SER A 435 12.42 19.79 -12.50
N LYS A 436 11.18 20.29 -12.48
CA LYS A 436 10.80 21.46 -11.69
C LYS A 436 10.86 21.19 -10.18
N ASN A 437 10.76 19.94 -9.77
CA ASN A 437 10.80 19.50 -8.37
C ASN A 437 12.20 19.06 -7.93
N ASP A 438 13.18 19.01 -8.86
CA ASP A 438 14.56 18.62 -8.59
C ASP A 438 15.39 19.74 -7.93
N VAL A 439 14.86 20.94 -7.84
CA VAL A 439 15.50 22.05 -7.13
C VAL A 439 15.35 21.81 -5.64
N CYS A 440 16.47 21.60 -4.94
CA CYS A 440 16.49 21.53 -3.48
C CYS A 440 15.81 22.76 -2.89
N ALA A 441 14.79 22.56 -2.05
CA ALA A 441 14.17 23.67 -1.32
C ALA A 441 15.25 24.35 -0.49
N GLU A 442 15.62 25.59 -0.84
CA GLU A 442 16.67 26.32 -0.14
C GLU A 442 16.37 26.35 1.36
N ASN A 443 17.34 25.91 2.16
CA ASN A 443 17.29 25.94 3.63
C ASN A 443 17.30 27.38 4.21
N LYS A 444 17.00 28.39 3.43
CA LYS A 444 16.89 29.81 3.86
C LYS A 444 15.74 30.08 4.84
N ALA A 445 14.87 29.09 5.09
CA ALA A 445 13.60 29.38 5.76
C ALA A 445 13.70 29.61 7.27
N LEU A 446 14.64 29.02 7.98
CA LEU A 446 14.67 29.16 9.46
C LEU A 446 15.35 30.42 9.96
N SER A 447 16.39 30.94 9.28
CA SER A 447 17.09 32.16 9.74
C SER A 447 16.48 33.48 9.22
N ASN A 448 15.87 33.48 8.03
CA ASN A 448 15.33 34.71 7.45
C ASN A 448 13.84 34.97 7.77
N MET A 449 13.02 33.94 8.06
CA MET A 449 11.64 34.16 8.52
C MET A 449 11.55 34.78 9.91
N VAL A 450 12.58 34.62 10.76
CA VAL A 450 12.65 35.23 12.09
C VAL A 450 12.89 36.76 11.98
N VAL A 451 13.60 37.21 10.95
CA VAL A 451 13.96 38.64 10.77
C VAL A 451 12.81 39.45 10.13
N GLU A 452 12.05 38.86 9.17
CA GLU A 452 10.94 39.60 8.54
C GLU A 452 9.66 39.65 9.40
N GLN A 453 9.41 38.66 10.25
CA GLN A 453 8.25 38.66 11.15
C GLN A 453 8.44 39.60 12.38
N ARG A 454 9.66 39.97 12.74
CA ARG A 454 9.90 40.99 13.81
C ARG A 454 9.35 42.39 13.46
N GLN A 455 9.18 42.72 12.19
CA GLN A 455 8.68 44.05 11.78
C GLN A 455 7.17 44.13 11.51
N THR A 456 6.47 43.00 11.31
CA THR A 456 5.04 43.02 10.96
C THR A 456 4.09 42.64 12.09
N ASN A 457 4.53 42.02 13.17
CA ASN A 457 3.67 41.50 14.21
C ASN A 457 3.44 42.42 15.45
N MET A 458 3.88 43.66 15.40
CA MET A 458 3.50 44.63 16.47
C MET A 458 2.11 45.24 16.27
N ASN A 459 1.42 44.99 15.15
CA ASN A 459 0.14 45.65 14.84
C ASN A 459 -1.02 44.69 14.48
N THR A 460 -0.89 43.37 14.73
CA THR A 460 -2.03 42.44 14.51
C THR A 460 -2.36 41.73 15.82
N GLU A 461 -2.78 42.54 16.80
CA GLU A 461 -3.38 42.02 18.03
C GLU A 461 -4.79 41.50 17.77
N SER A 462 -5.04 40.33 18.32
CA SER A 462 -6.33 39.87 18.85
C SER A 462 -7.48 39.46 17.91
N SER A 463 -7.50 39.75 16.62
CA SER A 463 -8.63 39.39 15.75
C SER A 463 -8.59 37.91 15.31
N ASP A 464 -7.42 37.35 15.09
CA ASP A 464 -7.29 36.00 14.52
C ASP A 464 -7.39 34.89 15.56
N LEU A 465 -7.03 35.18 16.82
CA LEU A 465 -7.21 34.22 17.92
C LEU A 465 -8.69 34.03 18.29
N LYS A 466 -9.49 35.09 18.16
CA LYS A 466 -10.95 35.04 18.35
C LYS A 466 -11.68 34.26 17.26
N ALA A 467 -11.21 34.33 16.01
CA ALA A 467 -11.76 33.57 14.90
C ALA A 467 -11.45 32.06 15.01
N LEU A 468 -10.34 31.69 15.65
CA LEU A 468 -9.94 30.29 15.87
C LEU A 468 -10.61 29.62 17.07
N LEU A 469 -11.08 30.42 18.06
CA LEU A 469 -11.73 29.93 19.28
C LEU A 469 -13.25 29.91 19.19
N GLY A 470 -13.86 30.40 18.11
CA GLY A 470 -15.30 30.40 17.89
C GLY A 470 -16.03 31.23 18.97
N ASP A 471 -16.19 32.53 18.72
CA ASP A 471 -17.01 33.38 19.55
C ASP A 471 -18.48 32.90 19.51
N GLU A 472 -18.91 32.14 20.50
CA GLU A 472 -20.30 32.21 20.91
C GLU A 472 -20.47 33.47 21.74
N PRO A 473 -21.44 34.35 21.42
CA PRO A 473 -21.65 35.56 22.18
C PRO A 473 -22.17 35.22 23.58
N VAL A 474 -21.38 35.59 24.59
CA VAL A 474 -21.87 35.61 25.97
C VAL A 474 -22.94 36.69 26.06
N VAL A 475 -24.19 36.26 25.95
CA VAL A 475 -25.34 37.13 26.30
C VAL A 475 -25.49 37.11 27.81
N GLU A 476 -24.99 38.15 28.48
CA GLU A 476 -25.43 38.48 29.83
C GLU A 476 -26.90 38.84 29.79
N SER A 477 -27.77 37.89 30.08
CA SER A 477 -29.14 38.19 30.46
C SER A 477 -29.40 37.75 31.89
N LYS A 478 -29.41 38.72 32.79
CA LYS A 478 -30.06 38.61 34.06
C LYS A 478 -31.57 38.43 33.82
N VAL A 479 -32.04 37.20 33.82
CA VAL A 479 -33.46 36.92 34.04
C VAL A 479 -33.57 35.80 35.04
N ARG A 480 -34.04 36.18 36.22
CA ARG A 480 -34.53 35.31 37.27
C ARG A 480 -35.83 34.70 36.76
N VAL A 481 -35.86 33.42 36.49
CA VAL A 481 -37.11 32.68 36.23
C VAL A 481 -37.18 31.49 37.15
N GLU A 482 -38.27 31.49 37.91
CA GLU A 482 -38.67 30.41 38.79
C GLU A 482 -38.78 29.08 38.04
N ALA A 483 -38.19 28.04 38.62
CA ALA A 483 -38.30 26.66 38.15
C ALA A 483 -39.74 26.14 38.38
N LYS A 484 -40.42 25.82 37.29
CA LYS A 484 -41.44 24.78 37.28
C LYS A 484 -40.90 23.58 36.50
N PRO A 485 -40.91 22.39 37.09
CA PRO A 485 -40.42 21.20 36.39
C PRO A 485 -41.50 20.75 35.39
N VAL A 486 -41.24 20.96 34.11
CA VAL A 486 -41.96 20.24 33.05
C VAL A 486 -41.21 18.92 32.88
N ALA A 487 -41.80 17.88 33.44
CA ALA A 487 -41.36 16.51 33.22
C ALA A 487 -41.61 16.12 31.75
N THR A 488 -40.65 16.36 30.89
CA THR A 488 -40.57 15.67 29.60
C THR A 488 -40.05 14.28 29.90
N LYS A 489 -40.93 13.29 29.84
CA LYS A 489 -40.53 11.86 29.85
C LYS A 489 -39.60 11.62 28.69
N VAL A 490 -38.31 11.71 28.94
CA VAL A 490 -37.31 11.03 28.13
C VAL A 490 -37.58 9.55 28.36
N ALA A 491 -38.09 8.86 27.36
CA ALA A 491 -38.20 7.42 27.38
C ALA A 491 -36.77 6.88 27.58
N LYS A 492 -36.49 6.34 28.77
CA LYS A 492 -35.28 5.58 29.02
C LYS A 492 -35.25 4.48 27.98
N ALA A 493 -34.27 4.52 27.08
CA ALA A 493 -33.94 3.38 26.23
C ALA A 493 -33.54 2.24 27.18
N THR A 494 -34.46 1.38 27.52
CA THR A 494 -34.22 0.19 28.33
C THR A 494 -33.61 -0.85 27.42
N PRO A 495 -32.41 -1.35 27.73
CA PRO A 495 -31.82 -2.47 26.98
C PRO A 495 -32.76 -3.67 27.07
N ILE A 496 -32.85 -4.42 25.98
CA ILE A 496 -33.62 -5.66 25.93
C ILE A 496 -32.95 -6.67 26.87
N SER A 497 -33.68 -7.18 27.84
CA SER A 497 -33.17 -8.24 28.72
C SER A 497 -33.11 -9.56 27.95
N GLY A 498 -31.92 -10.10 27.77
CA GLY A 498 -31.65 -11.35 27.08
C GLY A 498 -30.14 -11.57 26.83
N SER A 499 -29.78 -12.79 26.47
CA SER A 499 -28.40 -13.09 26.06
C SER A 499 -28.08 -12.37 24.76
N PHE A 500 -26.88 -11.77 24.66
CA PHE A 500 -26.38 -11.15 23.42
C PHE A 500 -26.38 -12.14 22.24
N LEU A 501 -26.15 -13.44 22.51
CA LEU A 501 -26.13 -14.50 21.49
C LEU A 501 -27.52 -14.81 20.90
N ASP A 502 -28.60 -14.43 21.60
CA ASP A 502 -29.97 -14.64 21.18
C ASP A 502 -30.59 -13.40 20.51
N ALA A 503 -29.81 -12.32 20.33
CA ALA A 503 -30.27 -11.10 19.69
C ALA A 503 -30.36 -11.28 18.15
N PRO A 504 -31.44 -10.78 17.50
CA PRO A 504 -31.54 -10.78 16.05
C PRO A 504 -30.38 -10.02 15.40
N GLU A 505 -29.95 -10.43 14.20
CA GLU A 505 -28.78 -9.88 13.45
C GLU A 505 -28.81 -8.36 13.19
N ALA A 506 -29.94 -7.69 13.37
CA ALA A 506 -30.14 -6.26 13.12
C ALA A 506 -30.03 -5.36 14.37
N TYR A 507 -29.37 -5.81 15.44
CA TYR A 507 -29.24 -5.04 16.67
C TYR A 507 -27.84 -4.48 16.86
N TYR A 508 -27.72 -3.36 17.58
CA TYR A 508 -26.50 -2.61 17.84
C TYR A 508 -26.09 -2.70 19.31
N THR A 509 -24.80 -2.65 19.58
CA THR A 509 -24.25 -2.64 20.94
C THR A 509 -23.12 -1.62 21.03
N ILE A 510 -22.83 -1.12 22.22
CA ILE A 510 -21.73 -0.19 22.46
C ILE A 510 -20.49 -0.99 22.90
N ASN A 511 -19.39 -0.86 22.18
CA ASN A 511 -18.12 -1.45 22.61
C ASN A 511 -17.44 -0.50 23.61
N ILE A 512 -17.29 -0.93 24.87
CA ILE A 512 -16.63 -0.16 25.93
C ILE A 512 -15.12 -0.29 25.82
N THR A 513 -14.63 -1.52 25.73
CA THR A 513 -13.19 -1.81 25.59
C THR A 513 -12.96 -3.16 24.91
N THR A 514 -11.74 -3.34 24.42
CA THR A 514 -11.28 -4.60 23.82
C THR A 514 -9.97 -5.00 24.50
N THR A 515 -9.89 -6.23 24.98
CA THR A 515 -8.72 -6.77 25.68
C THR A 515 -8.13 -7.95 24.93
N TYR A 516 -6.85 -8.23 25.14
CA TYR A 516 -6.17 -9.38 24.52
C TYR A 516 -6.33 -10.68 25.34
N ARG A 517 -6.90 -10.59 26.55
CA ARG A 517 -7.17 -11.74 27.42
C ARG A 517 -8.58 -11.65 28.01
N LEU A 518 -9.27 -12.77 28.08
CA LEU A 518 -10.60 -12.86 28.66
C LEU A 518 -10.61 -12.45 30.16
N GLU A 519 -9.55 -12.80 30.88
CA GLU A 519 -9.37 -12.45 32.30
C GLU A 519 -9.32 -10.93 32.51
N GLU A 520 -8.66 -10.19 31.62
CA GLU A 520 -8.56 -8.73 31.65
C GLU A 520 -9.93 -8.06 31.42
N ALA A 521 -10.75 -8.62 30.51
CA ALA A 521 -12.12 -8.13 30.28
C ALA A 521 -13.01 -8.32 31.50
N ASN A 522 -12.94 -9.48 32.15
CA ASN A 522 -13.69 -9.77 33.37
C ASN A 522 -13.21 -8.88 34.54
N ALA A 523 -11.90 -8.69 34.69
CA ALA A 523 -11.33 -7.79 35.70
C ALA A 523 -11.76 -6.34 35.46
N TYR A 524 -11.84 -5.89 34.21
CA TYR A 524 -12.31 -4.56 33.85
C TYR A 524 -13.79 -4.36 34.22
N VAL A 525 -14.65 -5.34 33.95
CA VAL A 525 -16.08 -5.30 34.31
C VAL A 525 -16.24 -5.19 35.84
N SER A 526 -15.51 -6.02 36.59
CA SER A 526 -15.58 -6.03 38.07
C SER A 526 -15.03 -4.75 38.69
N SER A 527 -13.88 -4.24 38.19
CA SER A 527 -13.24 -3.03 38.73
C SER A 527 -14.03 -1.73 38.47
N ASN A 528 -14.85 -1.70 37.40
CA ASN A 528 -15.65 -0.53 37.03
C ASN A 528 -17.14 -0.67 37.40
N SER A 529 -17.51 -1.65 38.22
CA SER A 529 -18.88 -1.92 38.67
C SER A 529 -19.90 -2.08 37.52
N LEU A 530 -19.46 -2.60 36.39
CA LEU A 530 -20.27 -2.75 35.19
C LEU A 530 -21.18 -3.99 35.22
N GLU A 531 -21.02 -4.88 36.19
CA GLU A 531 -21.80 -6.13 36.33
C GLU A 531 -23.30 -5.89 36.51
N SER A 532 -23.68 -4.72 37.07
CA SER A 532 -25.08 -4.33 37.25
C SER A 532 -25.69 -3.56 36.08
N ALA A 533 -24.93 -3.30 35.02
CA ALA A 533 -25.23 -2.30 33.99
C ALA A 533 -25.49 -2.88 32.59
N ASN A 534 -26.07 -4.08 32.44
CA ASN A 534 -26.29 -4.72 31.14
C ASN A 534 -25.04 -4.79 30.26
N SER A 535 -23.87 -5.07 30.87
CA SER A 535 -22.61 -5.24 30.18
C SER A 535 -22.32 -6.71 29.96
N TYR A 536 -21.75 -7.05 28.81
CA TYR A 536 -21.45 -8.40 28.39
C TYR A 536 -19.98 -8.51 27.99
N VAL A 537 -19.33 -9.61 28.36
CA VAL A 537 -17.99 -9.94 27.88
C VAL A 537 -18.14 -10.90 26.69
N TYR A 538 -17.74 -10.46 25.52
CA TYR A 538 -17.82 -11.23 24.28
C TYR A 538 -16.42 -11.70 23.85
N PRO A 539 -16.09 -12.99 24.00
CA PRO A 539 -14.81 -13.54 23.53
C PRO A 539 -14.81 -13.66 21.99
N PHE A 540 -13.66 -13.36 21.35
CA PHE A 540 -13.50 -13.46 19.90
C PHE A 540 -12.05 -13.77 19.51
N GLY A 541 -11.82 -14.02 18.23
CA GLY A 541 -10.50 -14.29 17.66
C GLY A 541 -10.07 -15.76 17.77
N PRO A 542 -8.86 -16.10 17.29
CA PRO A 542 -8.35 -17.47 17.34
C PRO A 542 -8.28 -17.96 18.79
N GLU A 543 -8.81 -19.15 19.06
CA GLU A 543 -8.89 -19.77 20.38
C GLU A 543 -9.66 -18.95 21.44
N MET A 544 -10.48 -17.96 21.03
CA MET A 544 -11.29 -17.09 21.91
C MET A 544 -10.47 -16.40 23.02
N LYS A 545 -9.21 -16.08 22.74
CA LYS A 545 -8.28 -15.46 23.73
C LYS A 545 -8.51 -13.98 23.93
N SER A 546 -9.06 -13.27 22.93
CA SER A 546 -9.41 -11.85 23.02
C SER A 546 -10.86 -11.68 23.45
N ALA A 547 -11.19 -10.57 24.10
CA ALA A 547 -12.56 -10.28 24.51
C ALA A 547 -12.91 -8.80 24.32
N LYS A 548 -14.18 -8.54 24.02
CA LYS A 548 -14.79 -7.21 24.02
C LYS A 548 -15.72 -7.09 25.22
N VAL A 549 -15.63 -5.97 25.91
CA VAL A 549 -16.64 -5.57 26.88
C VAL A 549 -17.64 -4.67 26.16
N ILE A 550 -18.87 -5.14 26.02
CA ILE A 550 -19.94 -4.47 25.30
C ILE A 550 -21.09 -4.11 26.26
N TYR A 551 -21.79 -3.02 25.94
CA TYR A 551 -22.91 -2.53 26.75
C TYR A 551 -24.20 -2.45 25.93
N GLY A 552 -25.26 -3.02 26.47
CA GLY A 552 -26.60 -2.93 25.95
C GLY A 552 -26.84 -3.59 24.58
N ILE A 553 -28.09 -3.76 24.24
CA ILE A 553 -28.58 -4.21 22.94
C ILE A 553 -29.61 -3.18 22.48
N PHE A 554 -29.38 -2.50 21.35
CA PHE A 554 -30.17 -1.38 20.85
C PHE A 554 -30.73 -1.69 19.45
N LYS A 555 -31.93 -1.23 19.16
CA LYS A 555 -32.60 -1.44 17.87
C LYS A 555 -32.09 -0.53 16.77
N SER A 556 -31.39 0.55 17.12
CA SER A 556 -30.85 1.51 16.15
C SER A 556 -29.55 2.15 16.64
N VAL A 557 -28.73 2.62 15.70
CA VAL A 557 -27.53 3.42 15.98
C VAL A 557 -27.85 4.70 16.74
N LYS A 558 -29.05 5.28 16.51
CA LYS A 558 -29.49 6.48 17.20
C LYS A 558 -29.72 6.22 18.70
N GLU A 559 -30.38 5.11 19.04
CA GLU A 559 -30.58 4.70 20.44
C GLU A 559 -29.26 4.39 21.14
N ALA A 560 -28.32 3.71 20.46
CA ALA A 560 -26.97 3.45 20.98
C ALA A 560 -26.20 4.75 21.25
N ASN A 561 -26.25 5.72 20.34
CA ASN A 561 -25.60 7.03 20.52
C ASN A 561 -26.23 7.88 21.63
N GLU A 562 -27.53 7.80 21.85
CA GLU A 562 -28.20 8.45 22.99
C GLU A 562 -27.75 7.82 24.31
N ALA A 563 -27.59 6.51 24.36
CA ALA A 563 -27.07 5.81 25.53
C ALA A 563 -25.60 6.17 25.83
N ILE A 564 -24.75 6.35 24.82
CA ILE A 564 -23.35 6.80 24.97
C ILE A 564 -23.30 8.18 25.65
N LYS A 565 -24.17 9.12 25.25
CA LYS A 565 -24.21 10.46 25.86
C LYS A 565 -24.54 10.43 27.35
N ILE A 566 -25.41 9.51 27.77
CA ILE A 566 -25.77 9.31 29.17
C ILE A 566 -24.60 8.69 29.96
N TYR A 567 -23.85 7.78 29.33
CA TYR A 567 -22.73 7.07 29.97
C TYR A 567 -21.46 7.94 30.13
N LEU A 568 -21.24 8.90 29.22
CA LEU A 568 -20.10 9.84 29.29
C LEU A 568 -20.32 10.95 30.35
N HIS A 569 -21.50 11.06 30.94
CA HIS A 569 -21.81 12.00 32.02
C HIS A 569 -21.84 11.34 33.41
N LEU A 570 -21.54 10.03 33.49
CA LEU A 570 -21.30 9.29 34.74
C LEU A 570 -19.81 8.98 34.89
#